data_a8bbe54e55b341c7d3f894c0d9233601
#
_entry.id   a8bbe54e55b341c7d3f894c0d9233601
#
_cell.length_a   1.000
_cell.length_b   1.000
_cell.length_c   1.000
_cell.angle_alpha   90.00
_cell.angle_beta   90.00
_cell.angle_gamma   90.00
#
_symmetry.space_group_name_H-M   'P 1'
#
loop_
_entity.id
_entity.type
_entity.pdbx_description
1 polymer ?
#
loop_
_entity_poly.entity_id
_entity_poly.type
_entity_poly.pdbx_seq_one_letter_code
_entity_poly.pdbx_strand_id
1 'polypeptide(L)'
;MTVYKLLREAQQKMNGYAVYMNYQFMHFGVKAEPAALLSVEVEVGGEQMNLEDVADVALPQDDQFALIPKEQDYLFAICKAVAQAHPDYKIKQKPMDEDSEESGEEESSDGEEDRYVLCTMPEVNDDRHDAGMDYVKAIYEEMTAKIDVVNAAYGAKIAKQLAGAKPEEMDEAKEELQKVYDQMKDICKSYREEKEKQIEEAYQDYLKKKTEAEQAESERQAARGEDKGLKLDLSQFTGEE
;
A
#
# COMPACT_ATOMS: atom_id res chain seq x y z
N MET A 1 -18.61 -33.85 -20.77
CA MET A 1 -18.35 -32.44 -20.42
C MET A 1 -18.20 -31.69 -21.74
N THR A 2 -18.80 -30.52 -21.92
CA THR A 2 -18.68 -29.80 -23.21
C THR A 2 -17.41 -28.99 -23.26
N VAL A 3 -16.81 -28.78 -24.44
CA VAL A 3 -15.63 -27.93 -24.64
C VAL A 3 -15.85 -26.53 -24.06
N TYR A 4 -17.01 -25.95 -24.31
CA TYR A 4 -17.40 -24.65 -23.74
C TYR A 4 -17.27 -24.60 -22.21
N LYS A 5 -17.69 -25.66 -21.51
CA LYS A 5 -17.56 -25.73 -20.05
C LYS A 5 -16.09 -25.77 -19.61
N LEU A 6 -15.23 -26.49 -20.35
CA LEU A 6 -13.78 -26.53 -20.08
C LEU A 6 -13.13 -25.16 -20.27
N LEU A 7 -13.48 -24.46 -21.36
CA LEU A 7 -12.96 -23.09 -21.61
C LEU A 7 -13.37 -22.12 -20.50
N ARG A 8 -14.63 -22.16 -20.10
CA ARG A 8 -15.13 -21.32 -19.00
C ARG A 8 -14.45 -21.62 -17.66
N GLU A 9 -14.25 -22.89 -17.34
CA GLU A 9 -13.53 -23.30 -16.13
C GLU A 9 -12.05 -22.86 -16.16
N ALA A 10 -11.40 -22.96 -17.33
CA ALA A 10 -10.04 -22.46 -17.52
C ALA A 10 -9.97 -20.95 -17.26
N GLN A 11 -10.86 -20.19 -17.89
CA GLN A 11 -10.96 -18.75 -17.72
C GLN A 11 -11.18 -18.36 -16.26
N GLN A 12 -12.11 -18.99 -15.56
CA GLN A 12 -12.39 -18.72 -14.14
C GLN A 12 -11.18 -18.98 -13.26
N LYS A 13 -10.45 -20.07 -13.51
CA LYS A 13 -9.24 -20.39 -12.73
C LYS A 13 -8.10 -19.43 -12.99
N MET A 14 -7.84 -19.09 -14.26
CA MET A 14 -6.78 -18.12 -14.60
C MET A 14 -7.12 -16.75 -14.04
N ASN A 15 -8.39 -16.30 -14.17
CA ASN A 15 -8.86 -15.05 -13.60
C ASN A 15 -8.70 -15.03 -12.07
N GLY A 16 -8.98 -16.15 -11.40
CA GLY A 16 -8.75 -16.26 -9.95
C GLY A 16 -7.31 -15.97 -9.55
N TYR A 17 -6.31 -16.42 -10.33
CA TYR A 17 -4.91 -16.10 -10.08
C TYR A 17 -4.56 -14.64 -10.39
N ALA A 18 -5.13 -14.05 -11.43
CA ALA A 18 -4.93 -12.64 -11.75
C ALA A 18 -5.51 -11.72 -10.64
N VAL A 19 -6.73 -12.03 -10.17
CA VAL A 19 -7.36 -11.30 -9.06
C VAL A 19 -6.56 -11.46 -7.76
N TYR A 20 -6.11 -12.68 -7.46
CA TYR A 20 -5.29 -12.93 -6.27
C TYR A 20 -3.94 -12.20 -6.34
N MET A 21 -3.31 -12.12 -7.52
CA MET A 21 -2.10 -11.33 -7.73
C MET A 21 -2.33 -9.85 -7.40
N ASN A 22 -3.41 -9.26 -7.92
CA ASN A 22 -3.76 -7.87 -7.63
C ASN A 22 -4.00 -7.66 -6.13
N TYR A 23 -4.69 -8.59 -5.47
CA TYR A 23 -4.89 -8.56 -4.03
C TYR A 23 -3.55 -8.60 -3.27
N GLN A 24 -2.61 -9.45 -3.68
CA GLN A 24 -1.26 -9.46 -3.08
C GLN A 24 -0.52 -8.13 -3.27
N PHE A 25 -0.65 -7.49 -4.42
CA PHE A 25 -0.04 -6.18 -4.65
C PHE A 25 -0.59 -5.07 -3.75
N MET A 26 -1.84 -5.18 -3.30
CA MET A 26 -2.43 -4.24 -2.33
C MET A 26 -1.75 -4.31 -0.96
N HIS A 27 -1.21 -5.48 -0.57
CA HIS A 27 -0.49 -5.62 0.70
C HIS A 27 0.82 -4.83 0.74
N PHE A 28 1.43 -4.57 -0.40
CA PHE A 28 2.56 -3.65 -0.48
C PHE A 28 2.01 -2.24 -0.74
N GLY A 29 1.52 -1.60 0.34
CA GLY A 29 0.95 -0.25 0.28
C GLY A 29 2.02 0.80 0.02
N VAL A 30 1.81 1.67 -0.97
CA VAL A 30 2.64 2.86 -1.26
C VAL A 30 1.83 4.15 -1.15
N LYS A 31 0.50 4.04 -1.26
CA LYS A 31 -0.46 5.12 -1.02
C LYS A 31 -1.58 4.60 -0.13
N ALA A 32 -2.17 5.50 0.63
CA ALA A 32 -3.31 5.18 1.47
C ALA A 32 -4.54 4.93 0.59
N GLU A 33 -4.94 3.67 0.51
CA GLU A 33 -6.16 3.23 -0.17
C GLU A 33 -7.06 2.53 0.86
N PRO A 34 -8.35 2.85 0.98
CA PRO A 34 -9.24 2.20 1.96
C PRO A 34 -9.24 0.68 1.83
N ALA A 35 -9.04 0.16 0.61
CA ALA A 35 -8.93 -1.27 0.35
C ALA A 35 -7.77 -1.97 1.10
N ALA A 36 -6.72 -1.25 1.46
CA ALA A 36 -5.59 -1.80 2.22
C ALA A 36 -5.99 -2.22 3.65
N LEU A 37 -7.05 -1.63 4.19
CA LEU A 37 -7.55 -1.88 5.53
C LEU A 37 -8.72 -2.88 5.59
N LEU A 38 -9.24 -3.36 4.44
CA LEU A 38 -10.38 -4.29 4.38
C LEU A 38 -10.13 -5.63 5.08
N SER A 39 -8.86 -6.02 5.24
CA SER A 39 -8.48 -7.27 5.93
C SER A 39 -8.29 -7.10 7.43
N VAL A 40 -8.46 -5.88 7.96
CA VAL A 40 -8.28 -5.60 9.39
C VAL A 40 -9.53 -6.01 10.14
N GLU A 41 -9.39 -7.02 11.00
CA GLU A 41 -10.44 -7.48 11.91
C GLU A 41 -10.18 -6.92 13.31
N VAL A 42 -11.19 -6.29 13.90
CA VAL A 42 -11.13 -5.64 15.22
C VAL A 42 -11.87 -6.51 16.23
N GLU A 43 -11.23 -6.86 17.32
CA GLU A 43 -11.84 -7.62 18.43
C GLU A 43 -12.53 -6.66 19.40
N VAL A 44 -13.85 -6.67 19.45
CA VAL A 44 -14.66 -5.87 20.35
C VAL A 44 -15.56 -6.78 21.19
N GLY A 45 -15.40 -6.73 22.51
CA GLY A 45 -16.21 -7.54 23.43
C GLY A 45 -16.06 -9.06 23.25
N GLY A 46 -14.98 -9.52 22.60
CA GLY A 46 -14.73 -10.94 22.29
C GLY A 46 -15.30 -11.39 20.94
N GLU A 47 -15.88 -10.48 20.15
CA GLU A 47 -16.35 -10.73 18.80
C GLU A 47 -15.41 -10.09 17.77
N GLN A 48 -15.17 -10.76 16.65
CA GLN A 48 -14.40 -10.21 15.52
C GLN A 48 -15.33 -9.42 14.62
N MET A 49 -15.00 -8.16 14.37
CA MET A 49 -15.76 -7.24 13.51
C MET A 49 -14.84 -6.70 12.42
N ASN A 50 -15.39 -6.38 11.25
CA ASN A 50 -14.61 -5.68 10.23
C ASN A 50 -14.32 -4.25 10.67
N LEU A 51 -13.19 -3.68 10.26
CA LEU A 51 -12.83 -2.31 10.62
C LEU A 51 -13.92 -1.30 10.22
N GLU A 52 -14.55 -1.48 9.06
CA GLU A 52 -15.65 -0.61 8.56
C GLU A 52 -16.92 -0.64 9.42
N ASP A 53 -17.11 -1.70 10.22
CA ASP A 53 -18.23 -1.81 11.13
C ASP A 53 -18.02 -0.98 12.41
N VAL A 54 -16.76 -0.72 12.79
CA VAL A 54 -16.37 -0.06 14.05
C VAL A 54 -15.73 1.32 13.87
N ALA A 55 -15.28 1.68 12.66
CA ALA A 55 -14.67 2.97 12.34
C ALA A 55 -15.01 3.45 10.93
N ASP A 56 -15.07 4.78 10.77
CA ASP A 56 -15.05 5.43 9.47
C ASP A 56 -13.60 5.72 9.06
N VAL A 57 -13.29 5.55 7.77
CA VAL A 57 -11.94 5.73 7.22
C VAL A 57 -11.90 7.00 6.38
N ALA A 58 -11.05 7.96 6.76
CA ALA A 58 -10.73 9.14 5.97
C ALA A 58 -9.26 9.10 5.53
N LEU A 59 -8.94 9.80 4.45
CA LEU A 59 -7.60 9.89 3.86
C LEU A 59 -7.13 11.35 3.91
N PRO A 60 -6.53 11.81 5.01
CA PRO A 60 -6.09 13.20 5.14
C PRO A 60 -4.90 13.51 4.21
N GLN A 61 -4.05 12.55 3.94
CA GLN A 61 -2.90 12.65 3.03
C GLN A 61 -2.72 11.33 2.26
N ASP A 62 -1.91 11.35 1.21
CA ASP A 62 -1.67 10.18 0.35
C ASP A 62 -0.99 9.00 1.09
N ASP A 63 -0.36 9.26 2.23
CA ASP A 63 0.30 8.27 3.06
C ASP A 63 -0.38 8.06 4.43
N GLN A 64 -1.58 8.60 4.63
CA GLN A 64 -2.25 8.58 5.94
C GLN A 64 -3.68 8.09 5.88
N PHE A 65 -4.04 7.32 6.91
CA PHE A 65 -5.42 6.96 7.24
C PHE A 65 -5.82 7.61 8.56
N ALA A 66 -6.96 8.28 8.59
CA ALA A 66 -7.61 8.68 9.82
C ALA A 66 -8.79 7.73 10.07
N LEU A 67 -8.71 6.96 11.15
CA LEU A 67 -9.73 6.01 11.56
C LEU A 67 -10.52 6.63 12.69
N ILE A 68 -11.76 7.02 12.39
CA ILE A 68 -12.68 7.68 13.31
C ILE A 68 -13.56 6.59 13.93
N PRO A 69 -13.38 6.26 15.21
CA PRO A 69 -14.18 5.22 15.86
C PRO A 69 -15.65 5.64 15.93
N LYS A 70 -16.56 4.71 15.65
CA LYS A 70 -18.00 4.94 15.82
C LYS A 70 -18.41 5.04 17.29
N GLU A 71 -17.65 4.40 18.17
CA GLU A 71 -17.73 4.50 19.62
C GLU A 71 -16.31 4.66 20.18
N GLN A 72 -16.09 5.60 21.09
CA GLN A 72 -14.74 5.89 21.63
C GLN A 72 -14.10 4.69 22.35
N ASP A 73 -14.92 3.82 22.91
CA ASP A 73 -14.47 2.57 23.54
C ASP A 73 -13.75 1.63 22.55
N TYR A 74 -13.97 1.77 21.23
CA TYR A 74 -13.31 0.95 20.20
C TYR A 74 -11.92 1.45 19.85
N LEU A 75 -11.52 2.66 20.26
CA LEU A 75 -10.27 3.32 19.88
C LEU A 75 -9.05 2.40 20.11
N PHE A 76 -8.95 1.81 21.31
CA PHE A 76 -7.84 0.94 21.64
C PHE A 76 -7.83 -0.37 20.83
N ALA A 77 -9.02 -0.96 20.63
CA ALA A 77 -9.16 -2.17 19.83
C ALA A 77 -8.77 -1.93 18.37
N ILE A 78 -9.15 -0.78 17.78
CA ILE A 78 -8.76 -0.35 16.44
C ILE A 78 -7.24 -0.18 16.35
N CYS A 79 -6.62 0.55 17.29
CA CYS A 79 -5.16 0.70 17.33
C CYS A 79 -4.43 -0.65 17.36
N LYS A 80 -4.89 -1.56 18.20
CA LYS A 80 -4.32 -2.91 18.34
C LYS A 80 -4.46 -3.71 17.05
N ALA A 81 -5.64 -3.70 16.44
CA ALA A 81 -5.92 -4.45 15.21
C ALA A 81 -5.07 -3.94 14.03
N VAL A 82 -4.99 -2.63 13.85
CA VAL A 82 -4.15 -2.03 12.80
C VAL A 82 -2.67 -2.30 13.04
N ALA A 83 -2.18 -2.20 14.28
CA ALA A 83 -0.79 -2.50 14.61
C ALA A 83 -0.43 -3.98 14.36
N GLN A 84 -1.37 -4.88 14.51
CA GLN A 84 -1.18 -6.31 14.21
C GLN A 84 -1.18 -6.60 12.71
N ALA A 85 -2.08 -5.96 11.96
CA ALA A 85 -2.19 -6.14 10.52
C ALA A 85 -1.07 -5.41 9.75
N HIS A 86 -0.67 -4.24 10.23
CA HIS A 86 0.33 -3.35 9.60
C HIS A 86 1.37 -2.88 10.63
N PRO A 87 2.32 -3.74 11.02
CA PRO A 87 3.29 -3.44 12.06
C PRO A 87 4.30 -2.35 11.68
N ASP A 88 4.39 -2.02 10.40
CA ASP A 88 5.24 -0.97 9.83
C ASP A 88 4.58 0.42 9.83
N TYR A 89 3.28 0.53 10.14
CA TYR A 89 2.59 1.81 10.22
C TYR A 89 2.90 2.54 11.53
N LYS A 90 3.08 3.86 11.44
CA LYS A 90 3.16 4.72 12.63
C LYS A 90 1.74 5.09 13.06
N ILE A 91 1.34 4.64 14.24
CA ILE A 91 0.00 4.84 14.79
C ILE A 91 0.06 5.90 15.88
N LYS A 92 -0.81 6.92 15.77
CA LYS A 92 -0.97 7.99 16.77
C LYS A 92 -2.45 8.20 17.05
N GLN A 93 -2.80 8.49 18.29
CA GLN A 93 -4.12 8.99 18.65
C GLN A 93 -4.10 10.51 18.62
N LYS A 94 -5.07 11.13 17.97
CA LYS A 94 -5.24 12.58 17.90
C LYS A 94 -6.63 12.99 18.38
N PRO A 95 -6.78 14.16 19.04
CA PRO A 95 -8.09 14.72 19.35
C PRO A 95 -8.83 15.10 18.06
N MET A 96 -10.17 15.10 18.09
CA MET A 96 -11.01 15.48 16.92
C MET A 96 -11.07 16.98 16.70
N ASP A 97 -10.91 17.80 17.75
CA ASP A 97 -10.90 19.25 17.65
C ASP A 97 -9.51 19.76 17.27
N GLU A 98 -9.30 20.03 15.97
CA GLU A 98 -8.03 20.54 15.40
C GLU A 98 -7.77 22.03 15.64
N ASP A 99 -8.59 22.78 16.38
CA ASP A 99 -8.38 24.22 16.64
C ASP A 99 -7.30 24.49 17.73
N SER A 100 -6.59 23.47 18.23
CA SER A 100 -5.51 23.61 19.23
C SER A 100 -4.11 23.28 18.70
N GLU A 101 -3.79 23.64 17.48
CA GLU A 101 -2.39 23.71 17.03
C GLU A 101 -1.76 24.99 17.57
N GLU A 102 -1.33 25.01 18.81
CA GLU A 102 -0.19 25.78 19.37
C GLU A 102 -0.21 25.83 20.91
N SER A 103 -0.07 24.70 21.57
CA SER A 103 0.54 24.72 22.89
C SER A 103 1.15 23.34 23.20
N GLY A 104 2.46 23.31 23.17
CA GLY A 104 3.25 22.15 23.62
C GLY A 104 3.26 22.08 25.14
N GLU A 105 2.13 21.80 25.75
CA GLU A 105 2.01 21.41 27.16
C GLU A 105 1.04 20.25 27.23
N GLU A 106 1.59 19.10 27.69
CA GLU A 106 0.82 17.95 28.08
C GLU A 106 -0.06 18.30 29.28
N GLU A 107 -1.17 18.98 29.05
CA GLU A 107 -2.20 19.07 30.08
C GLU A 107 -3.17 17.90 29.90
N SER A 108 -3.08 16.97 30.84
CA SER A 108 -4.08 15.96 31.12
C SER A 108 -5.40 16.64 31.49
N SER A 109 -6.22 16.98 30.51
CA SER A 109 -7.60 17.32 30.74
C SER A 109 -8.40 16.02 30.85
N ASP A 110 -8.95 15.79 32.03
CA ASP A 110 -9.83 14.67 32.42
C ASP A 110 -11.26 14.86 31.81
N GLY A 111 -11.32 15.30 30.57
CA GLY A 111 -12.50 15.38 29.73
C GLY A 111 -12.39 14.34 28.62
N GLU A 112 -13.42 13.53 28.42
CA GLU A 112 -13.56 12.58 27.30
C GLU A 112 -13.58 13.36 25.97
N GLU A 113 -12.39 13.78 25.50
CA GLU A 113 -12.24 14.32 24.16
C GLU A 113 -12.32 13.17 23.16
N ASP A 114 -13.23 13.30 22.20
CA ASP A 114 -13.32 12.36 21.09
C ASP A 114 -12.00 12.32 20.33
N ARG A 115 -11.44 11.11 20.18
CA ARG A 115 -10.15 10.88 19.51
C ARG A 115 -10.30 9.99 18.31
N TYR A 116 -9.39 10.17 17.35
CA TYR A 116 -9.27 9.29 16.21
C TYR A 116 -7.86 8.71 16.11
N VAL A 117 -7.71 7.64 15.33
CA VAL A 117 -6.43 6.98 15.10
C VAL A 117 -5.85 7.46 13.77
N LEU A 118 -4.70 8.15 13.83
CA LEU A 118 -3.94 8.52 12.64
C LEU A 118 -2.88 7.46 12.40
N CYS A 119 -2.98 6.75 11.28
CA CYS A 119 -2.03 5.77 10.80
C CYS A 119 -1.23 6.37 9.65
N THR A 120 0.09 6.47 9.79
CA THR A 120 0.98 6.94 8.72
C THR A 120 1.76 5.76 8.16
N MET A 121 1.70 5.58 6.86
CA MET A 121 2.44 4.56 6.13
C MET A 121 3.94 4.89 6.13
N PRO A 122 4.83 3.89 6.07
CA PRO A 122 6.25 4.13 5.91
C PRO A 122 6.57 4.71 4.53
N GLU A 123 7.49 5.66 4.49
CA GLU A 123 8.00 6.21 3.24
C GLU A 123 8.68 5.14 2.38
N VAL A 124 8.58 5.27 1.06
CA VAL A 124 9.26 4.39 0.11
C VAL A 124 10.69 4.89 -0.08
N ASN A 125 11.56 4.57 0.88
CA ASN A 125 12.99 4.81 0.81
C ASN A 125 13.70 3.78 -0.11
N ASP A 126 15.03 3.87 -0.25
CA ASP A 126 15.83 2.99 -1.11
C ASP A 126 15.56 1.50 -0.83
N ASP A 127 15.60 1.08 0.45
CA ASP A 127 15.39 -0.31 0.86
C ASP A 127 13.95 -0.79 0.57
N ARG A 128 12.96 0.07 0.82
CA ARG A 128 11.56 -0.27 0.60
C ARG A 128 11.20 -0.28 -0.89
N HIS A 129 11.83 0.58 -1.69
CA HIS A 129 11.72 0.56 -3.15
C HIS A 129 12.19 -0.79 -3.70
N ASP A 130 13.41 -1.20 -3.37
CA ASP A 130 13.99 -2.44 -3.87
C ASP A 130 13.20 -3.67 -3.40
N ALA A 131 12.82 -3.71 -2.12
CA ALA A 131 11.96 -4.77 -1.59
C ALA A 131 10.60 -4.83 -2.28
N GLY A 132 10.01 -3.68 -2.62
CA GLY A 132 8.74 -3.60 -3.34
C GLY A 132 8.84 -4.11 -4.77
N MET A 133 9.90 -3.72 -5.50
CA MET A 133 10.14 -4.18 -6.86
C MET A 133 10.38 -5.71 -6.90
N ASP A 134 11.16 -6.23 -5.96
CA ASP A 134 11.39 -7.68 -5.84
C ASP A 134 10.11 -8.43 -5.47
N TYR A 135 9.29 -7.89 -4.57
CA TYR A 135 8.00 -8.47 -4.20
C TYR A 135 7.05 -8.56 -5.39
N VAL A 136 6.90 -7.47 -6.14
CA VAL A 136 6.04 -7.41 -7.34
C VAL A 136 6.49 -8.43 -8.37
N LYS A 137 7.79 -8.52 -8.60
CA LYS A 137 8.39 -9.50 -9.53
C LYS A 137 8.10 -10.93 -9.09
N ALA A 138 8.33 -11.26 -7.82
CA ALA A 138 8.14 -12.62 -7.30
C ALA A 138 6.67 -13.07 -7.40
N ILE A 139 5.72 -12.22 -7.00
CA ILE A 139 4.29 -12.52 -7.10
C ILE A 139 3.84 -12.65 -8.55
N TYR A 140 4.32 -11.79 -9.45
CA TYR A 140 4.01 -11.88 -10.88
C TYR A 140 4.50 -13.21 -11.48
N GLU A 141 5.73 -13.61 -11.21
CA GLU A 141 6.32 -14.87 -11.69
C GLU A 141 5.54 -16.07 -11.14
N GLU A 142 5.19 -16.08 -9.85
CA GLU A 142 4.42 -17.15 -9.23
C GLU A 142 3.03 -17.29 -9.86
N MET A 143 2.28 -16.20 -9.99
CA MET A 143 0.90 -16.25 -10.47
C MET A 143 0.84 -16.55 -11.96
N THR A 144 1.75 -16.01 -12.77
CA THR A 144 1.83 -16.33 -14.19
C THR A 144 2.21 -17.80 -14.44
N ALA A 145 3.10 -18.37 -13.63
CA ALA A 145 3.40 -19.81 -13.69
C ALA A 145 2.17 -20.68 -13.37
N LYS A 146 1.33 -20.27 -12.40
CA LYS A 146 0.07 -20.99 -12.11
C LYS A 146 -0.92 -20.90 -13.29
N ILE A 147 -0.99 -19.76 -13.97
CA ILE A 147 -1.78 -19.58 -15.19
C ILE A 147 -1.28 -20.52 -16.29
N ASP A 148 0.03 -20.64 -16.48
CA ASP A 148 0.65 -21.54 -17.46
C ASP A 148 0.26 -23.00 -17.20
N VAL A 149 0.29 -23.42 -15.94
CA VAL A 149 -0.17 -24.77 -15.52
C VAL A 149 -1.64 -25.00 -15.83
N VAL A 150 -2.50 -24.01 -15.60
CA VAL A 150 -3.94 -24.11 -15.95
C VAL A 150 -4.11 -24.24 -17.46
N ASN A 151 -3.42 -23.43 -18.25
CA ASN A 151 -3.45 -23.49 -19.71
C ASN A 151 -3.10 -24.89 -20.22
N ALA A 152 -1.97 -25.42 -19.78
CA ALA A 152 -1.51 -26.76 -20.18
C ALA A 152 -2.52 -27.85 -19.77
N ALA A 153 -3.03 -27.79 -18.52
CA ALA A 153 -3.98 -28.80 -18.02
C ALA A 153 -5.30 -28.79 -18.77
N TYR A 154 -5.83 -27.61 -19.11
CA TYR A 154 -7.10 -27.51 -19.87
C TYR A 154 -6.90 -27.78 -21.35
N GLY A 155 -5.76 -27.44 -21.93
CA GLY A 155 -5.40 -27.88 -23.28
C GLY A 155 -5.41 -29.40 -23.42
N ALA A 156 -4.82 -30.12 -22.45
CA ALA A 156 -4.87 -31.58 -22.44
C ALA A 156 -6.30 -32.15 -22.28
N LYS A 157 -7.15 -31.54 -21.42
CA LYS A 157 -8.55 -31.95 -21.25
C LYS A 157 -9.38 -31.73 -22.54
N ILE A 158 -9.18 -30.59 -23.20
CA ILE A 158 -9.86 -30.28 -24.49
C ILE A 158 -9.42 -31.27 -25.57
N ALA A 159 -8.11 -31.53 -25.68
CA ALA A 159 -7.60 -32.51 -26.61
C ALA A 159 -8.20 -33.91 -26.41
N LYS A 160 -8.32 -34.33 -25.12
CA LYS A 160 -8.97 -35.61 -24.78
C LYS A 160 -10.45 -35.62 -25.09
N GLN A 161 -11.16 -34.50 -24.82
CA GLN A 161 -12.60 -34.38 -25.10
C GLN A 161 -12.93 -34.43 -26.61
N LEU A 162 -12.04 -33.86 -27.43
CA LEU A 162 -12.15 -33.81 -28.88
C LEU A 162 -11.41 -34.93 -29.60
N ALA A 163 -11.01 -35.98 -28.89
CA ALA A 163 -10.37 -37.12 -29.49
C ALA A 163 -11.33 -37.81 -30.52
N GLY A 164 -10.98 -37.73 -31.80
CA GLY A 164 -11.81 -38.22 -32.90
C GLY A 164 -12.76 -37.18 -33.52
N ALA A 165 -12.77 -35.95 -33.07
CA ALA A 165 -13.46 -34.84 -33.73
C ALA A 165 -12.73 -34.38 -34.98
N LYS A 166 -13.34 -33.47 -35.74
CA LYS A 166 -12.69 -32.87 -36.92
C LYS A 166 -11.49 -32.00 -36.49
N PRO A 167 -10.42 -31.93 -37.31
CA PRO A 167 -9.27 -31.07 -37.00
C PRO A 167 -9.64 -29.60 -36.74
N GLU A 168 -10.60 -29.08 -37.51
CA GLU A 168 -11.11 -27.69 -37.42
C GLU A 168 -11.66 -27.42 -36.02
N GLU A 169 -12.47 -28.34 -35.45
CA GLU A 169 -13.07 -28.19 -34.13
C GLU A 169 -12.00 -28.20 -33.00
N MET A 170 -10.93 -28.96 -33.21
CA MET A 170 -9.78 -28.99 -32.28
C MET A 170 -9.01 -27.68 -32.33
N ASP A 171 -8.77 -27.14 -33.52
CA ASP A 171 -8.02 -25.91 -33.71
C ASP A 171 -8.80 -24.69 -33.20
N GLU A 172 -10.10 -24.61 -33.47
CA GLU A 172 -10.98 -23.57 -32.90
C GLU A 172 -10.94 -23.60 -31.35
N ALA A 173 -11.03 -24.76 -30.73
CA ALA A 173 -11.00 -24.88 -29.29
C ALA A 173 -9.63 -24.48 -28.65
N LYS A 174 -8.53 -24.78 -29.34
CA LYS A 174 -7.18 -24.34 -28.93
C LYS A 174 -7.03 -22.84 -29.11
N GLU A 175 -7.49 -22.27 -30.20
CA GLU A 175 -7.46 -20.82 -30.41
C GLU A 175 -8.27 -20.07 -29.35
N GLU A 176 -9.45 -20.55 -28.98
CA GLU A 176 -10.23 -19.96 -27.89
C GLU A 176 -9.54 -20.06 -26.54
N LEU A 177 -8.91 -21.19 -26.22
CA LEU A 177 -8.12 -21.33 -24.99
C LEU A 177 -6.91 -20.38 -24.99
N GLN A 178 -6.23 -20.24 -26.15
CA GLN A 178 -5.09 -19.34 -26.29
C GLN A 178 -5.51 -17.88 -26.10
N LYS A 179 -6.64 -17.45 -26.67
CA LYS A 179 -7.17 -16.10 -26.46
C LYS A 179 -7.43 -15.81 -24.97
N VAL A 180 -8.04 -16.75 -24.26
CA VAL A 180 -8.28 -16.62 -22.82
C VAL A 180 -6.95 -16.50 -22.06
N TYR A 181 -5.98 -17.34 -22.40
CA TYR A 181 -4.66 -17.32 -21.80
C TYR A 181 -3.95 -15.99 -22.03
N ASP A 182 -3.89 -15.51 -23.26
CA ASP A 182 -3.25 -14.25 -23.63
C ASP A 182 -3.91 -13.07 -22.90
N GLN A 183 -5.23 -13.01 -22.85
CA GLN A 183 -5.96 -11.99 -22.09
C GLN A 183 -5.58 -11.98 -20.60
N MET A 184 -5.44 -13.16 -19.97
CA MET A 184 -5.07 -13.22 -18.56
C MET A 184 -3.63 -12.81 -18.33
N LYS A 185 -2.71 -13.15 -19.24
CA LYS A 185 -1.31 -12.70 -19.18
C LYS A 185 -1.21 -11.19 -19.34
N ASP A 186 -2.00 -10.59 -20.25
CA ASP A 186 -2.04 -9.14 -20.44
C ASP A 186 -2.60 -8.41 -19.21
N ILE A 187 -3.64 -8.94 -18.57
CA ILE A 187 -4.18 -8.42 -17.32
C ILE A 187 -3.10 -8.46 -16.22
N CYS A 188 -2.42 -9.60 -16.05
CA CYS A 188 -1.36 -9.74 -15.09
C CYS A 188 -0.21 -8.75 -15.34
N LYS A 189 0.16 -8.57 -16.61
CA LYS A 189 1.18 -7.60 -17.02
C LYS A 189 0.77 -6.17 -16.68
N SER A 190 -0.47 -5.81 -16.96
CA SER A 190 -1.01 -4.48 -16.65
C SER A 190 -0.98 -4.19 -15.13
N TYR A 191 -1.42 -5.14 -14.30
CA TYR A 191 -1.37 -4.98 -12.84
C TYR A 191 0.07 -4.84 -12.32
N ARG A 192 1.01 -5.60 -12.89
CA ARG A 192 2.42 -5.49 -12.56
C ARG A 192 2.97 -4.10 -12.89
N GLU A 193 2.78 -3.66 -14.15
CA GLU A 193 3.28 -2.36 -14.63
C GLU A 193 2.70 -1.19 -13.83
N GLU A 194 1.40 -1.29 -13.49
CA GLU A 194 0.76 -0.28 -12.64
C GLU A 194 1.35 -0.23 -11.24
N LYS A 195 1.61 -1.40 -10.63
CA LYS A 195 2.20 -1.45 -9.28
C LYS A 195 3.66 -1.01 -9.26
N GLU A 196 4.46 -1.43 -10.22
CA GLU A 196 5.84 -0.95 -10.39
C GLU A 196 5.88 0.57 -10.54
N LYS A 197 4.96 1.14 -11.33
CA LYS A 197 4.82 2.58 -11.50
C LYS A 197 4.46 3.29 -10.19
N GLN A 198 3.51 2.76 -9.40
CA GLN A 198 3.14 3.33 -8.11
C GLN A 198 4.32 3.35 -7.13
N ILE A 199 5.13 2.28 -7.09
CA ILE A 199 6.34 2.19 -6.25
C ILE A 199 7.36 3.24 -6.69
N GLU A 200 7.61 3.34 -7.99
CA GLU A 200 8.57 4.31 -8.55
C GLU A 200 8.13 5.75 -8.28
N GLU A 201 6.86 6.09 -8.48
CA GLU A 201 6.32 7.43 -8.19
C GLU A 201 6.51 7.80 -6.72
N ALA A 202 6.17 6.89 -5.79
CA ALA A 202 6.34 7.11 -4.36
C ALA A 202 7.82 7.25 -3.96
N TYR A 203 8.72 6.52 -4.62
CA TYR A 203 10.15 6.65 -4.42
C TYR A 203 10.69 7.99 -4.92
N GLN A 204 10.24 8.47 -6.08
CA GLN A 204 10.61 9.79 -6.60
C GLN A 204 10.13 10.92 -5.67
N ASP A 205 8.93 10.80 -5.09
CA ASP A 205 8.43 11.75 -4.09
C ASP A 205 9.30 11.74 -2.81
N TYR A 206 9.75 10.58 -2.36
CA TYR A 206 10.69 10.47 -1.25
C TYR A 206 12.03 11.16 -1.56
N LEU A 207 12.62 10.91 -2.73
CA LEU A 207 13.89 11.53 -3.14
C LEU A 207 13.77 13.06 -3.22
N LYS A 208 12.65 13.57 -3.72
CA LYS A 208 12.38 15.01 -3.77
C LYS A 208 12.32 15.61 -2.37
N LYS A 209 11.54 15.03 -1.46
CA LYS A 209 11.45 15.47 -0.06
C LYS A 209 12.82 15.44 0.64
N LYS A 210 13.60 14.39 0.42
CA LYS A 210 14.96 14.25 0.95
C LYS A 210 15.88 15.37 0.46
N THR A 211 15.86 15.67 -0.83
CA THR A 211 16.66 16.75 -1.45
C THR A 211 16.27 18.12 -0.89
N GLU A 212 14.98 18.39 -0.77
CA GLU A 212 14.45 19.64 -0.20
C GLU A 212 14.85 19.80 1.28
N ALA A 213 14.80 18.71 2.06
CA ALA A 213 15.23 18.71 3.46
C ALA A 213 16.74 18.98 3.61
N GLU A 214 17.58 18.35 2.77
CA GLU A 214 19.03 18.55 2.74
C GLU A 214 19.40 20.01 2.37
N GLN A 215 18.70 20.60 1.39
CA GLN A 215 18.87 22.00 1.01
C GLN A 215 18.48 22.95 2.14
N ALA A 216 17.32 22.74 2.77
CA ALA A 216 16.85 23.52 3.89
C ALA A 216 17.81 23.45 5.11
N GLU A 217 18.39 22.28 5.35
CA GLU A 217 19.39 22.11 6.41
C GLU A 217 20.70 22.82 6.09
N SER A 218 21.15 22.75 4.83
CA SER A 218 22.34 23.48 4.35
C SER A 218 22.17 24.99 4.49
N GLU A 219 21.02 25.54 4.12
CA GLU A 219 20.69 26.97 4.26
C GLU A 219 20.65 27.38 5.74
N ARG A 220 20.07 26.57 6.63
CA ARG A 220 20.06 26.83 8.07
C ARG A 220 21.48 26.82 8.66
N GLN A 221 22.34 25.94 8.20
CA GLN A 221 23.74 25.87 8.63
C GLN A 221 24.54 27.08 8.12
N ALA A 222 24.31 27.53 6.88
CA ALA A 222 24.93 28.74 6.33
C ALA A 222 24.50 29.99 7.11
N ALA A 223 23.21 30.15 7.39
CA ALA A 223 22.68 31.26 8.19
C ALA A 223 23.25 31.29 9.62
N ARG A 224 23.44 30.12 10.26
CA ARG A 224 24.09 30.01 11.59
C ARG A 224 25.60 30.30 11.52
N GLY A 225 26.25 30.07 10.37
CA GLY A 225 27.68 30.37 10.15
C GLY A 225 27.94 31.86 10.03
N GLU A 226 27.02 32.61 9.40
CA GLU A 226 27.12 34.06 9.26
C GLU A 226 26.94 34.81 10.59
N ASP A 227 26.10 34.30 11.51
CA ASP A 227 25.86 34.91 12.83
C ASP A 227 27.07 34.74 13.80
N LYS A 228 27.97 33.80 13.54
CA LYS A 228 29.24 33.64 14.27
C LYS A 228 30.36 34.54 13.78
N GLY A 229 30.15 35.29 12.71
CA GLY A 229 31.11 36.21 12.10
C GLY A 229 31.14 37.61 12.69
N LEU A 230 30.22 38.00 13.55
CA LEU A 230 30.26 39.24 14.32
C LEU A 230 31.25 39.09 15.49
N LYS A 231 32.55 39.15 15.15
CA LYS A 231 33.58 39.43 16.17
C LYS A 231 33.32 40.85 16.67
N LEU A 232 32.79 40.96 17.89
CA LEU A 232 32.85 42.20 18.65
C LEU A 232 34.31 42.58 18.80
N ASP A 233 34.72 43.62 18.03
CA ASP A 233 36.03 44.25 18.19
C ASP A 233 36.00 45.06 19.50
N LEU A 234 36.43 44.39 20.58
CA LEU A 234 36.56 44.96 21.91
C LEU A 234 37.78 45.93 22.04
N SER A 235 38.48 46.22 20.94
CA SER A 235 39.64 47.12 20.95
C SER A 235 39.30 48.60 21.14
N GLN A 236 38.02 48.96 21.10
CA GLN A 236 37.55 50.34 21.25
C GLN A 236 37.15 50.72 22.70
N PHE A 237 37.31 49.81 23.67
CA PHE A 237 36.93 50.07 25.08
C PHE A 237 38.11 50.22 26.03
N THR A 238 39.32 50.38 25.57
CA THR A 238 40.43 50.82 26.41
C THR A 238 40.64 52.31 26.18
N GLY A 239 39.73 53.13 26.78
CA GLY A 239 39.96 54.55 26.99
C GLY A 239 40.93 54.74 28.16
N GLU A 240 41.88 55.60 27.92
CA GLU A 240 42.90 56.08 28.82
C GLU A 240 42.36 56.63 30.14
N GLU A 241 43.04 56.30 31.24
CA GLU A 241 43.55 57.26 32.18
C GLU A 241 44.86 56.75 32.83
#